data_4d45fd4fb84b1df3e6131d2a4c88f7b0
#
_entry.id   4d45fd4fb84b1df3e6131d2a4c88f7b0
#
_cell.length_a   1.000
_cell.length_b   1.000
_cell.length_c   1.000
_cell.angle_alpha   90.00
_cell.angle_beta   90.00
_cell.angle_gamma   90.00
#
_symmetry.space_group_name_H-M   'P 1'
#
loop_
_entity.id
_entity.type
_entity.pdbx_description
1 polymer ?
#
loop_
_entity_poly.entity_id
_entity_poly.type
_entity_poly.pdbx_seq_one_letter_code
_entity_poly.pdbx_strand_id
1 'polypeptide(L)'
;IMNRSIVLYISLYLSLLSCKQNQYADTIIYGGTIYTVDSTNSVVEAVAIKDDLIIKTGDISEIRKFINNNTKEINLDGRTMIPGFIEGHAHIMGTGYNQKNLDLLNTSSYDEIIQIVKEKSLTIPEGEWIIGRGWHQDKWKNSPEKLIRGFPTHNKLSEAVPHHPVYLRHASGHASLANEKAMELFS
;
A
#
# COMPACT_ATOMS: atom_id res chain seq x y z
N ILE A 1 67.67 1.88 23.67
CA ILE A 1 66.73 0.76 23.95
C ILE A 1 65.51 1.40 24.60
N MET A 2 64.46 1.59 23.84
CA MET A 2 63.22 2.26 24.35
C MET A 2 62.52 1.33 25.35
N ASN A 3 62.24 1.86 26.53
CA ASN A 3 61.68 1.09 27.64
C ASN A 3 60.28 0.58 27.26
N ARG A 4 60.02 -0.73 27.39
CA ARG A 4 58.72 -1.39 27.04
C ARG A 4 57.52 -0.72 27.66
N SER A 5 57.68 -0.15 28.87
CA SER A 5 56.62 0.60 29.57
C SER A 5 56.26 1.90 28.85
N ILE A 6 57.22 2.64 28.28
CA ILE A 6 56.96 3.86 27.53
C ILE A 6 56.20 3.59 26.24
N VAL A 7 56.50 2.48 25.53
CA VAL A 7 55.76 2.07 24.33
C VAL A 7 54.33 1.73 24.67
N LEU A 8 54.08 1.08 25.81
CA LEU A 8 52.73 0.76 26.28
C LEU A 8 51.90 1.99 26.60
N TYR A 9 52.50 2.99 27.25
CA TYR A 9 51.81 4.26 27.57
C TYR A 9 51.52 5.10 26.32
N ILE A 10 52.43 5.12 25.34
CA ILE A 10 52.22 5.81 24.07
C ILE A 10 51.09 5.12 23.25
N SER A 11 51.06 3.79 23.23
CA SER A 11 50.00 3.02 22.56
C SER A 11 48.63 3.23 23.21
N LEU A 12 48.60 3.28 24.56
CA LEU A 12 47.34 3.55 25.30
C LEU A 12 46.88 4.99 25.10
N TYR A 13 47.80 5.96 24.96
CA TYR A 13 47.43 7.36 24.71
C TYR A 13 46.93 7.60 23.29
N LEU A 14 47.49 6.90 22.31
CA LEU A 14 47.05 6.95 20.91
C LEU A 14 45.65 6.31 20.70
N SER A 15 45.29 5.32 21.51
CA SER A 15 43.97 4.70 21.44
C SER A 15 42.86 5.59 22.05
N LEU A 16 43.23 6.57 22.90
CA LEU A 16 42.28 7.55 23.46
C LEU A 16 42.03 8.76 22.55
N LEU A 17 42.80 8.89 21.45
CA LEU A 17 42.58 9.89 20.39
C LEU A 17 41.66 9.39 19.29
N SER A 18 40.83 8.40 19.58
CA SER A 18 39.75 8.00 18.64
C SER A 18 38.85 9.22 18.42
N CYS A 19 39.14 9.95 17.36
CA CYS A 19 38.32 11.05 16.88
C CYS A 19 36.88 10.58 16.81
N LYS A 20 35.98 11.15 17.60
CA LYS A 20 34.55 11.10 17.31
C LYS A 20 34.39 11.70 15.92
N GLN A 21 34.32 10.83 14.91
CA GLN A 21 33.99 11.27 13.57
C GLN A 21 32.63 11.94 13.64
N ASN A 22 32.57 13.24 13.39
CA ASN A 22 31.31 13.96 13.34
C ASN A 22 30.46 13.32 12.25
N GLN A 23 29.46 12.57 12.67
CA GLN A 23 28.58 11.85 11.77
C GLN A 23 27.52 12.85 11.28
N TYR A 24 27.76 13.46 10.12
CA TYR A 24 26.76 14.34 9.50
C TYR A 24 25.64 13.54 8.86
N ALA A 25 24.43 14.08 8.91
CA ALA A 25 23.25 13.48 8.30
C ALA A 25 23.23 13.74 6.79
N ASP A 26 22.69 12.78 6.04
CA ASP A 26 22.36 12.95 4.62
C ASP A 26 21.06 13.74 4.46
N THR A 27 20.13 13.53 5.39
CA THR A 27 18.84 14.24 5.42
C THR A 27 18.46 14.57 6.86
N ILE A 28 17.91 15.77 7.07
CA ILE A 28 17.15 16.10 8.27
C ILE A 28 15.71 16.43 7.90
N ILE A 29 14.77 16.06 8.79
CA ILE A 29 13.34 16.35 8.64
C ILE A 29 12.90 17.09 9.90
N TYR A 30 12.19 18.22 9.73
CA TYR A 30 11.78 19.09 10.82
C TYR A 30 10.55 19.93 10.46
N GLY A 31 10.08 20.79 11.40
CA GLY A 31 9.04 21.79 11.13
C GLY A 31 7.62 21.22 11.13
N GLY A 32 7.39 20.12 11.83
CA GLY A 32 6.08 19.52 12.03
C GLY A 32 6.06 18.65 13.27
N THR A 33 4.96 17.93 13.48
CA THR A 33 4.80 16.95 14.56
C THR A 33 5.32 15.60 14.11
N ILE A 34 6.33 15.05 14.79
CA ILE A 34 6.94 13.77 14.44
C ILE A 34 6.70 12.78 15.57
N TYR A 35 5.90 11.74 15.29
CA TYR A 35 5.69 10.61 16.20
C TYR A 35 6.71 9.52 15.91
N THR A 36 7.51 9.13 16.91
CA THR A 36 8.53 8.09 16.73
C THR A 36 7.97 6.68 16.79
N VAL A 37 6.83 6.51 17.47
CA VAL A 37 6.22 5.20 17.76
C VAL A 37 7.23 4.23 18.40
N ASP A 38 8.15 4.77 19.19
CA ASP A 38 9.06 4.00 20.03
C ASP A 38 8.33 3.47 21.29
N SER A 39 9.04 2.77 22.17
CA SER A 39 8.46 2.20 23.39
C SER A 39 7.83 3.23 24.34
N THR A 40 8.16 4.50 24.17
CA THR A 40 7.64 5.62 24.99
C THR A 40 6.65 6.50 24.22
N ASN A 41 6.38 6.18 22.95
CA ASN A 41 5.55 7.00 22.05
C ASN A 41 5.98 8.47 22.01
N SER A 42 7.27 8.70 21.88
CA SER A 42 7.86 10.05 21.90
C SER A 42 7.35 10.88 20.72
N VAL A 43 7.17 12.18 20.98
CA VAL A 43 6.95 13.21 19.97
C VAL A 43 8.18 14.09 19.92
N VAL A 44 8.76 14.27 18.73
CA VAL A 44 10.00 15.01 18.54
C VAL A 44 9.86 16.12 17.49
N GLU A 45 10.77 17.10 17.52
CA GLU A 45 10.77 18.22 16.58
C GLU A 45 11.48 17.91 15.27
N ALA A 46 12.49 17.01 15.32
CA ALA A 46 13.30 16.72 14.16
C ALA A 46 13.92 15.31 14.21
N VAL A 47 14.34 14.85 13.01
CA VAL A 47 15.00 13.56 12.76
C VAL A 47 16.22 13.79 11.89
N ALA A 48 17.35 13.15 12.22
CA ALA A 48 18.54 13.07 11.39
C ALA A 48 18.69 11.64 10.83
N ILE A 49 18.92 11.55 9.52
CA ILE A 49 19.03 10.29 8.78
C ILE A 49 20.38 10.25 8.07
N LYS A 50 21.06 9.12 8.15
CA LYS A 50 22.29 8.82 7.42
C LYS A 50 22.33 7.38 6.97
N ASP A 51 22.74 7.12 5.72
CA ASP A 51 22.84 5.78 5.14
C ASP A 51 21.55 4.96 5.38
N ASP A 52 20.37 5.58 5.12
CA ASP A 52 19.02 5.04 5.33
C ASP A 52 18.67 4.69 6.79
N LEU A 53 19.48 5.09 7.76
CA LEU A 53 19.25 4.87 9.18
C LEU A 53 18.93 6.17 9.90
N ILE A 54 17.98 6.12 10.85
CA ILE A 54 17.74 7.21 11.78
C ILE A 54 18.89 7.22 12.79
N ILE A 55 19.75 8.25 12.75
CA ILE A 55 20.91 8.37 13.62
C ILE A 55 20.62 9.19 14.87
N LYS A 56 19.61 10.08 14.82
CA LYS A 56 19.19 10.89 15.96
C LYS A 56 17.76 11.41 15.77
N THR A 57 17.00 11.44 16.85
CA THR A 57 15.71 12.14 16.99
C THR A 57 15.78 13.08 18.19
N GLY A 58 15.00 14.14 18.22
CA GLY A 58 14.93 15.07 19.35
C GLY A 58 14.59 16.49 18.94
N ASP A 59 15.07 17.44 19.73
CA ASP A 59 14.88 18.86 19.49
C ASP A 59 15.64 19.34 18.25
N ILE A 60 15.09 20.28 17.52
CA ILE A 60 15.71 20.82 16.30
C ILE A 60 17.13 21.38 16.55
N SER A 61 17.38 21.97 17.73
CA SER A 61 18.68 22.50 18.09
C SER A 61 19.77 21.43 18.20
N GLU A 62 19.42 20.21 18.60
CA GLU A 62 20.34 19.07 18.64
C GLU A 62 20.56 18.49 17.25
N ILE A 63 19.49 18.35 16.48
CA ILE A 63 19.54 17.78 15.13
C ILE A 63 20.35 18.66 14.17
N ARG A 64 20.30 19.98 14.29
CA ARG A 64 21.10 20.91 13.50
C ARG A 64 22.62 20.72 13.62
N LYS A 65 23.11 20.07 14.68
CA LYS A 65 24.53 19.73 14.84
C LYS A 65 25.01 18.67 13.84
N PHE A 66 24.10 17.96 13.21
CA PHE A 66 24.37 16.95 12.19
C PHE A 66 24.31 17.49 10.75
N ILE A 67 24.10 18.80 10.57
CA ILE A 67 24.03 19.44 9.24
C ILE A 67 25.44 19.77 8.75
N ASN A 68 25.67 19.52 7.47
CA ASN A 68 26.76 20.06 6.69
C ASN A 68 26.27 20.58 5.31
N ASN A 69 27.19 21.03 4.47
CA ASN A 69 26.85 21.60 3.16
C ASN A 69 26.14 20.63 2.19
N ASN A 70 26.19 19.32 2.45
CA ASN A 70 25.60 18.28 1.62
C ASN A 70 24.30 17.72 2.22
N THR A 71 23.93 18.13 3.43
CA THR A 71 22.74 17.64 4.13
C THR A 71 21.48 18.21 3.46
N LYS A 72 20.57 17.33 3.05
CA LYS A 72 19.24 17.71 2.55
C LYS A 72 18.34 18.09 3.74
N GLU A 73 17.70 19.23 3.67
CA GLU A 73 16.74 19.69 4.66
C GLU A 73 15.32 19.55 4.13
N ILE A 74 14.43 18.87 4.89
CA ILE A 74 13.02 18.70 4.58
C ILE A 74 12.19 19.37 5.67
N ASN A 75 11.55 20.49 5.33
CA ASN A 75 10.57 21.13 6.20
C ASN A 75 9.19 20.50 6.00
N LEU A 76 8.58 20.03 7.08
CA LEU A 76 7.23 19.45 7.04
C LEU A 76 6.12 20.50 6.90
N ASP A 77 6.43 21.79 7.10
CA ASP A 77 5.46 22.90 7.01
C ASP A 77 4.20 22.64 7.87
N GLY A 78 4.41 22.20 9.10
CA GLY A 78 3.34 21.87 10.05
C GLY A 78 2.67 20.52 9.84
N ARG A 79 3.05 19.74 8.79
CA ARG A 79 2.51 18.40 8.56
C ARG A 79 3.02 17.40 9.60
N THR A 80 2.27 16.32 9.77
CA THR A 80 2.63 15.23 10.68
C THR A 80 3.48 14.19 9.95
N MET A 81 4.53 13.71 10.61
CA MET A 81 5.33 12.57 10.19
C MET A 81 5.12 11.39 11.15
N ILE A 82 4.94 10.21 10.60
CA ILE A 82 4.85 8.94 11.32
C ILE A 82 5.72 7.90 10.61
N PRO A 83 6.14 6.82 11.28
CA PRO A 83 6.73 5.66 10.60
C PRO A 83 5.78 5.09 9.54
N GLY A 84 6.34 4.51 8.48
CA GLY A 84 5.54 3.82 7.47
C GLY A 84 4.71 2.69 8.07
N PHE A 85 3.47 2.52 7.60
CA PHE A 85 2.61 1.46 8.09
C PHE A 85 3.17 0.09 7.70
N ILE A 86 3.07 -0.85 8.65
CA ILE A 86 3.35 -2.26 8.42
C ILE A 86 2.01 -3.00 8.47
N GLU A 87 1.57 -3.51 7.32
CA GLU A 87 0.35 -4.31 7.23
C GLU A 87 0.66 -5.76 7.63
N GLY A 88 0.12 -6.19 8.77
CA GLY A 88 0.33 -7.54 9.31
C GLY A 88 -0.59 -8.60 8.71
N HIS A 89 -1.65 -8.21 7.96
CA HIS A 89 -2.59 -9.13 7.33
C HIS A 89 -3.05 -8.58 5.97
N ALA A 90 -2.35 -8.93 4.90
CA ALA A 90 -2.68 -8.47 3.55
C ALA A 90 -2.90 -9.63 2.58
N HIS A 91 -3.90 -9.48 1.71
CA HIS A 91 -4.16 -10.38 0.59
C HIS A 91 -3.56 -9.80 -0.70
N ILE A 92 -2.23 -9.73 -0.77
CA ILE A 92 -1.51 -9.04 -1.85
C ILE A 92 -1.87 -9.58 -3.25
N MET A 93 -2.04 -10.90 -3.39
CA MET A 93 -2.49 -11.51 -4.65
C MET A 93 -3.89 -11.04 -5.02
N GLY A 94 -4.80 -10.98 -4.03
CA GLY A 94 -6.16 -10.45 -4.22
C GLY A 94 -6.15 -9.00 -4.66
N THR A 95 -5.30 -8.17 -4.06
CA THR A 95 -5.12 -6.77 -4.45
C THR A 95 -4.60 -6.65 -5.88
N GLY A 96 -3.61 -7.47 -6.27
CA GLY A 96 -3.08 -7.52 -7.64
C GLY A 96 -4.13 -7.94 -8.67
N TYR A 97 -4.94 -8.96 -8.37
CA TYR A 97 -6.05 -9.36 -9.25
C TYR A 97 -7.13 -8.29 -9.37
N ASN A 98 -7.46 -7.58 -8.27
CA ASN A 98 -8.46 -6.52 -8.31
C ASN A 98 -8.05 -5.34 -9.23
N GLN A 99 -6.76 -5.13 -9.48
CA GLN A 99 -6.29 -4.13 -10.45
C GLN A 99 -6.58 -4.52 -11.91
N LYS A 100 -6.76 -5.80 -12.20
CA LYS A 100 -7.04 -6.33 -13.55
C LYS A 100 -8.51 -6.62 -13.77
N ASN A 101 -9.24 -6.93 -12.71
CA ASN A 101 -10.64 -7.31 -12.74
C ASN A 101 -11.56 -6.08 -12.67
N LEU A 102 -12.81 -6.23 -13.09
CA LEU A 102 -13.83 -5.19 -12.91
C LEU A 102 -14.13 -5.01 -11.42
N ASP A 103 -14.02 -3.77 -10.94
CA ASP A 103 -14.47 -3.38 -9.61
C ASP A 103 -15.96 -3.06 -9.65
N LEU A 104 -16.77 -3.88 -8.99
CA LEU A 104 -18.22 -3.77 -8.93
C LEU A 104 -18.72 -3.37 -7.54
N LEU A 105 -17.82 -2.90 -6.66
CA LEU A 105 -18.12 -2.63 -5.24
C LEU A 105 -19.15 -1.53 -5.06
N ASN A 106 -19.14 -0.53 -5.95
CA ASN A 106 -19.96 0.66 -5.87
C ASN A 106 -21.16 0.63 -6.85
N THR A 107 -21.42 -0.52 -7.48
CA THR A 107 -22.56 -0.63 -8.40
C THR A 107 -23.90 -0.54 -7.66
N SER A 108 -24.81 0.22 -8.24
CA SER A 108 -26.12 0.56 -7.65
C SER A 108 -27.30 -0.21 -8.25
N SER A 109 -27.05 -1.04 -9.28
CA SER A 109 -28.06 -1.90 -9.92
C SER A 109 -27.42 -3.05 -10.71
N TYR A 110 -28.24 -4.05 -11.05
CA TYR A 110 -27.80 -5.12 -11.93
C TYR A 110 -27.56 -4.62 -13.38
N ASP A 111 -28.36 -3.68 -13.84
CA ASP A 111 -28.24 -3.11 -15.17
C ASP A 111 -26.93 -2.29 -15.31
N GLU A 112 -26.48 -1.63 -14.26
CA GLU A 112 -25.17 -0.97 -14.22
C GLU A 112 -24.02 -2.00 -14.36
N ILE A 113 -24.11 -3.13 -13.68
CA ILE A 113 -23.14 -4.22 -13.84
C ILE A 113 -23.09 -4.69 -15.29
N ILE A 114 -24.25 -4.94 -15.90
CA ILE A 114 -24.35 -5.35 -17.30
C ILE A 114 -23.68 -4.33 -18.22
N GLN A 115 -23.91 -3.04 -17.99
CA GLN A 115 -23.31 -1.98 -18.78
C GLN A 115 -21.78 -1.98 -18.67
N ILE A 116 -21.25 -2.08 -17.44
CA ILE A 116 -19.79 -2.15 -17.18
C ILE A 116 -19.16 -3.35 -17.90
N VAL A 117 -19.81 -4.53 -17.82
CA VAL A 117 -19.33 -5.75 -18.47
C VAL A 117 -19.36 -5.61 -19.99
N LYS A 118 -20.42 -5.00 -20.53
CA LYS A 118 -20.57 -4.73 -21.97
C LYS A 118 -19.50 -3.77 -22.48
N GLU A 119 -19.22 -2.69 -21.76
CA GLU A 119 -18.12 -1.77 -22.10
C GLU A 119 -16.77 -2.48 -22.10
N LYS A 120 -16.52 -3.34 -21.11
CA LYS A 120 -15.30 -4.14 -21.05
C LYS A 120 -15.18 -5.09 -22.25
N SER A 121 -16.25 -5.72 -22.68
CA SER A 121 -16.26 -6.66 -23.81
C SER A 121 -15.83 -6.00 -25.13
N LEU A 122 -16.03 -4.70 -25.28
CA LEU A 122 -15.60 -3.94 -26.46
C LEU A 122 -14.09 -3.63 -26.48
N THR A 123 -13.38 -3.84 -25.37
CA THR A 123 -11.98 -3.47 -25.19
C THR A 123 -11.01 -4.64 -25.16
N ILE A 124 -11.52 -5.86 -25.27
CA ILE A 124 -10.72 -7.11 -25.23
C ILE A 124 -11.06 -8.00 -26.40
N PRO A 125 -10.16 -8.89 -26.86
CA PRO A 125 -10.43 -9.88 -27.88
C PRO A 125 -11.61 -10.79 -27.56
N GLU A 126 -12.42 -11.14 -28.58
CA GLU A 126 -13.55 -12.07 -28.43
C GLU A 126 -13.08 -13.41 -27.83
N GLY A 127 -13.86 -13.94 -26.89
CA GLY A 127 -13.56 -15.20 -26.20
C GLY A 127 -12.69 -15.01 -24.93
N GLU A 128 -12.09 -13.85 -24.69
CA GLU A 128 -11.39 -13.59 -23.45
C GLU A 128 -12.35 -13.45 -22.26
N TRP A 129 -11.88 -13.89 -21.09
CA TRP A 129 -12.63 -13.84 -19.84
C TRP A 129 -12.84 -12.42 -19.34
N ILE A 130 -14.05 -12.12 -18.92
CA ILE A 130 -14.38 -10.92 -18.15
C ILE A 130 -14.61 -11.33 -16.70
N ILE A 131 -13.71 -10.93 -15.83
CA ILE A 131 -13.76 -11.24 -14.40
C ILE A 131 -14.03 -9.96 -13.62
N GLY A 132 -14.95 -10.04 -12.66
CA GLY A 132 -15.28 -8.92 -11.79
C GLY A 132 -15.55 -9.37 -10.35
N ARG A 133 -15.54 -8.40 -9.43
CA ARG A 133 -15.81 -8.65 -8.00
C ARG A 133 -16.47 -7.47 -7.34
N GLY A 134 -17.24 -7.76 -6.29
CA GLY A 134 -17.67 -6.75 -5.33
C GLY A 134 -19.14 -6.39 -5.39
N TRP A 135 -19.90 -6.90 -6.37
CA TRP A 135 -21.33 -6.64 -6.44
C TRP A 135 -22.07 -7.22 -5.22
N HIS A 136 -23.16 -6.50 -4.82
CA HIS A 136 -23.98 -6.89 -3.68
C HIS A 136 -25.41 -6.35 -3.90
N GLN A 137 -26.37 -7.24 -4.10
CA GLN A 137 -27.75 -6.89 -4.44
C GLN A 137 -28.45 -6.05 -3.37
N ASP A 138 -28.08 -6.19 -2.11
CA ASP A 138 -28.69 -5.42 -1.01
C ASP A 138 -28.29 -3.92 -1.02
N LYS A 139 -27.29 -3.56 -1.83
CA LYS A 139 -26.89 -2.18 -2.05
C LYS A 139 -27.62 -1.51 -3.22
N TRP A 140 -28.33 -2.31 -4.01
CA TRP A 140 -28.96 -1.81 -5.23
C TRP A 140 -30.24 -1.01 -4.93
N LYS A 141 -30.41 0.08 -5.63
CA LYS A 141 -31.60 0.93 -5.56
C LYS A 141 -32.83 0.25 -6.18
N ASN A 142 -32.60 -0.57 -7.20
CA ASN A 142 -33.62 -1.31 -7.92
C ASN A 142 -33.27 -2.79 -7.99
N SER A 143 -34.17 -3.64 -7.53
CA SER A 143 -34.02 -5.08 -7.69
C SER A 143 -34.31 -5.51 -9.14
N PRO A 144 -33.59 -6.51 -9.69
CA PRO A 144 -33.94 -7.12 -10.96
C PRO A 144 -35.34 -7.74 -10.91
N GLU A 145 -36.01 -7.82 -12.07
CA GLU A 145 -37.34 -8.41 -12.17
C GLU A 145 -37.40 -9.86 -11.70
N LYS A 146 -36.32 -10.63 -11.91
CA LYS A 146 -36.24 -12.04 -11.54
C LYS A 146 -35.07 -12.31 -10.63
N LEU A 147 -35.37 -12.85 -9.46
CA LEU A 147 -34.39 -13.32 -8.47
C LEU A 147 -34.60 -14.82 -8.21
N ILE A 148 -33.51 -15.54 -7.99
CA ILE A 148 -33.50 -16.92 -7.47
C ILE A 148 -32.77 -16.89 -6.13
N ARG A 149 -33.50 -17.20 -5.03
CA ARG A 149 -32.95 -17.15 -3.67
C ARG A 149 -32.31 -15.78 -3.32
N GLY A 150 -32.87 -14.68 -3.82
CA GLY A 150 -32.37 -13.34 -3.59
C GLY A 150 -31.24 -12.88 -4.51
N PHE A 151 -30.81 -13.70 -5.47
CA PHE A 151 -29.74 -13.36 -6.41
C PHE A 151 -30.27 -13.16 -7.84
N PRO A 152 -29.64 -12.29 -8.66
CA PRO A 152 -30.03 -12.10 -10.05
C PRO A 152 -29.75 -13.35 -10.88
N THR A 153 -30.53 -13.54 -11.96
CA THR A 153 -30.31 -14.60 -12.94
C THR A 153 -29.33 -14.13 -14.03
N HIS A 154 -28.71 -15.08 -14.73
CA HIS A 154 -27.70 -14.80 -15.75
C HIS A 154 -28.27 -14.27 -17.08
N ASN A 155 -29.59 -14.42 -17.35
CA ASN A 155 -30.19 -14.22 -18.68
C ASN A 155 -29.83 -12.86 -19.31
N LYS A 156 -30.08 -11.75 -18.63
CA LYS A 156 -29.73 -10.41 -19.13
C LYS A 156 -28.23 -10.27 -19.42
N LEU A 157 -27.37 -10.85 -18.56
CA LEU A 157 -25.93 -10.81 -18.75
C LEU A 157 -25.51 -11.64 -19.96
N SER A 158 -26.11 -12.80 -20.16
CA SER A 158 -25.85 -13.69 -21.30
C SER A 158 -26.27 -13.05 -22.62
N GLU A 159 -27.45 -12.41 -22.67
CA GLU A 159 -27.93 -11.65 -23.82
C GLU A 159 -27.01 -10.45 -24.14
N ALA A 160 -26.55 -9.73 -23.15
CA ALA A 160 -25.74 -8.54 -23.34
C ALA A 160 -24.30 -8.83 -23.81
N VAL A 161 -23.73 -9.96 -23.38
CA VAL A 161 -22.32 -10.33 -23.64
C VAL A 161 -22.23 -11.82 -23.97
N PRO A 162 -22.72 -12.26 -25.19
CA PRO A 162 -22.77 -13.66 -25.54
C PRO A 162 -21.44 -14.28 -25.97
N HIS A 163 -20.46 -13.45 -26.37
CA HIS A 163 -19.19 -13.89 -26.96
C HIS A 163 -18.03 -14.01 -26.01
N HIS A 164 -18.21 -13.52 -24.76
CA HIS A 164 -17.19 -13.57 -23.71
C HIS A 164 -17.68 -14.40 -22.53
N PRO A 165 -16.86 -15.29 -21.96
CA PRO A 165 -17.17 -15.90 -20.69
C PRO A 165 -17.04 -14.84 -19.57
N VAL A 166 -18.10 -14.70 -18.75
CA VAL A 166 -18.19 -13.70 -17.69
C VAL A 166 -18.33 -14.40 -16.35
N TYR A 167 -17.50 -14.00 -15.37
CA TYR A 167 -17.56 -14.51 -14.00
C TYR A 167 -17.43 -13.36 -13.00
N LEU A 168 -18.50 -13.08 -12.27
CA LEU A 168 -18.58 -11.94 -11.34
C LEU A 168 -18.78 -12.45 -9.92
N ARG A 169 -17.77 -12.29 -9.08
CA ARG A 169 -17.78 -12.75 -7.70
C ARG A 169 -18.52 -11.75 -6.81
N HIS A 170 -19.44 -12.24 -6.00
CA HIS A 170 -20.15 -11.46 -5.01
C HIS A 170 -19.20 -10.90 -3.93
N ALA A 171 -19.55 -9.77 -3.31
CA ALA A 171 -18.74 -9.12 -2.27
C ALA A 171 -18.42 -10.04 -1.08
N SER A 172 -19.38 -10.89 -0.67
CA SER A 172 -19.18 -11.87 0.40
C SER A 172 -18.22 -13.02 0.04
N GLY A 173 -17.95 -13.24 -1.25
CA GLY A 173 -17.16 -14.36 -1.73
C GLY A 173 -17.90 -15.72 -1.75
N HIS A 174 -19.16 -15.79 -1.32
CA HIS A 174 -19.94 -17.04 -1.22
C HIS A 174 -20.87 -17.29 -2.42
N ALA A 175 -21.02 -16.33 -3.31
CA ALA A 175 -21.81 -16.44 -4.53
C ALA A 175 -21.05 -15.88 -5.72
N SER A 176 -21.45 -16.30 -6.90
CA SER A 176 -20.93 -15.77 -8.17
C SER A 176 -22.04 -15.78 -9.21
N LEU A 177 -21.99 -14.82 -10.12
CA LEU A 177 -22.82 -14.73 -11.30
C LEU A 177 -21.97 -15.07 -12.51
N ALA A 178 -22.36 -16.08 -13.26
CA ALA A 178 -21.72 -16.48 -14.52
C ALA A 178 -22.74 -16.33 -15.67
N ASN A 179 -22.30 -15.92 -16.86
CA ASN A 179 -23.16 -15.96 -18.04
C ASN A 179 -23.17 -17.34 -18.67
N GLU A 180 -24.04 -17.55 -19.65
CA GLU A 180 -24.20 -18.82 -20.36
C GLU A 180 -22.88 -19.29 -20.99
N LYS A 181 -22.13 -18.36 -21.61
CA LYS A 181 -20.82 -18.64 -22.21
C LYS A 181 -19.79 -19.17 -21.21
N ALA A 182 -19.76 -18.65 -20.01
CA ALA A 182 -18.90 -19.16 -18.95
C ALA A 182 -19.36 -20.53 -18.45
N MET A 183 -20.67 -20.77 -18.33
CA MET A 183 -21.22 -22.08 -17.91
C MET A 183 -20.95 -23.19 -18.91
N GLU A 184 -21.03 -22.91 -20.22
CA GLU A 184 -20.72 -23.85 -21.30
C GLU A 184 -19.28 -24.41 -21.21
N LEU A 185 -18.33 -23.61 -20.74
CA LEU A 185 -16.92 -24.02 -20.62
C LEU A 185 -16.64 -25.00 -19.47
N PHE A 186 -17.60 -25.19 -18.58
CA PHE A 186 -17.47 -26.03 -17.37
C PHE A 186 -18.52 -27.16 -17.34
N SER A 187 -19.30 -27.34 -18.39
CA SER A 187 -20.34 -28.38 -18.52
C SER A 187 -19.81 -29.67 -19.17
#